data_ad1fb88feac6b5c95080b735deda60eb
#
_entry.id   ad1fb88feac6b5c95080b735deda60eb
#
_cell.length_a   1.000
_cell.length_b   1.000
_cell.length_c   1.000
_cell.angle_alpha   90.00
_cell.angle_beta   90.00
_cell.angle_gamma   90.00
#
_symmetry.space_group_name_H-M   'P 1'
#
loop_
_entity.id
_entity.type
_entity.pdbx_description
1 polymer ?
#
loop_
_entity_poly.entity_id
_entity_poly.type
_entity_poly.pdbx_seq_one_letter_code
_entity_poly.pdbx_strand_id
1 'polypeptide(L)'
;PARCRRCGTCFGACPERVISFANYNIDQIGSMIREVQVPKDFKKEGPRILILACENDAYPALDMAGMRRKSWSPYCRIPVRCLGSVNAIWVSDAMSKGFDGVMLLGCKYGDDYQCHFVKGSEICNRRKENIAETLNRLGVQPERVDQLEVAIDEYDKVPDLIDGFVARI
;
A
#
# COMPACT_ATOMS: atom_id res chain seq x y z
N PRO A 1 25.91 2.90 -7.51
CA PRO A 1 24.79 3.52 -8.25
C PRO A 1 24.39 2.76 -9.50
N ALA A 2 25.32 2.15 -10.28
CA ALA A 2 25.00 1.46 -11.54
C ALA A 2 24.01 0.28 -11.39
N ARG A 3 23.92 -0.34 -10.22
CA ARG A 3 23.00 -1.45 -9.92
C ARG A 3 21.71 -1.00 -9.22
N CYS A 4 21.57 0.27 -8.91
CA CYS A 4 20.39 0.79 -8.22
C CYS A 4 19.19 0.82 -9.16
N ARG A 5 18.09 0.13 -8.80
CA ARG A 5 16.83 0.10 -9.53
C ARG A 5 15.86 1.22 -9.14
N ARG A 6 16.23 2.06 -8.18
CA ARG A 6 15.40 3.17 -7.66
C ARG A 6 14.03 2.71 -7.12
N CYS A 7 13.94 1.48 -6.63
CA CYS A 7 12.69 0.91 -6.10
C CYS A 7 12.25 1.49 -4.75
N GLY A 8 13.16 2.14 -4.01
CA GLY A 8 12.86 2.71 -2.70
C GLY A 8 12.89 1.70 -1.52
N THR A 9 13.24 0.43 -1.75
CA THR A 9 13.31 -0.57 -0.67
C THR A 9 14.21 -0.15 0.48
N CYS A 10 15.26 0.62 0.19
CA CYS A 10 16.16 1.20 1.20
C CYS A 10 15.45 2.19 2.14
N PHE A 11 14.38 2.87 1.70
CA PHE A 11 13.59 3.76 2.56
C PHE A 11 12.90 2.97 3.68
N GLY A 12 12.22 1.88 3.29
CA GLY A 12 11.54 1.03 4.24
C GLY A 12 12.48 0.31 5.22
N ALA A 13 13.77 0.19 4.85
CA ALA A 13 14.80 -0.43 5.69
C ALA A 13 15.53 0.57 6.59
N CYS A 14 15.51 1.86 6.28
CA CYS A 14 16.29 2.88 6.99
C CYS A 14 15.51 3.46 8.18
N PRO A 15 15.91 3.17 9.44
CA PRO A 15 15.21 3.73 10.59
C PRO A 15 15.44 5.24 10.72
N GLU A 16 16.61 5.74 10.29
CA GLU A 16 17.02 7.15 10.42
C GLU A 16 16.48 8.05 9.30
N ARG A 17 15.79 7.49 8.29
CA ARG A 17 15.19 8.22 7.14
C ARG A 17 16.17 9.07 6.32
N VAL A 18 17.45 8.77 6.38
CA VAL A 18 18.51 9.55 5.70
C VAL A 18 18.62 9.22 4.21
N ILE A 19 17.94 8.17 3.75
CA ILE A 19 17.98 7.74 2.35
C ILE A 19 16.79 8.36 1.60
N SER A 20 17.09 9.07 0.52
CA SER A 20 16.06 9.68 -0.34
C SER A 20 16.48 9.68 -1.81
N PHE A 21 15.51 9.82 -2.69
CA PHE A 21 15.69 10.19 -4.09
C PHE A 21 15.16 11.61 -4.32
N ALA A 22 15.67 12.31 -5.31
CA ALA A 22 15.32 13.70 -5.58
C ALA A 22 13.80 13.94 -5.72
N ASN A 23 13.08 12.99 -6.32
CA ASN A 23 11.64 13.10 -6.59
C ASN A 23 10.82 11.94 -6.00
N TYR A 24 11.38 11.22 -5.03
CA TYR A 24 10.69 10.15 -4.34
C TYR A 24 11.36 9.88 -3.00
N ASN A 25 10.68 10.23 -1.91
CA ASN A 25 11.17 10.04 -0.54
C ASN A 25 10.02 9.75 0.44
N ILE A 26 10.37 9.44 1.67
CA ILE A 26 9.41 9.11 2.73
C ILE A 26 8.45 10.27 2.99
N ASP A 27 8.97 11.49 3.05
CA ASP A 27 8.18 12.68 3.40
C ASP A 27 7.19 13.07 2.30
N GLN A 28 7.55 12.86 1.02
CA GLN A 28 6.64 13.10 -0.09
C GLN A 28 5.41 12.20 -0.04
N ILE A 29 5.61 10.89 0.14
CA ILE A 29 4.48 9.96 0.28
C ILE A 29 3.70 10.25 1.57
N GLY A 30 4.38 10.50 2.69
CA GLY A 30 3.74 10.92 3.93
C GLY A 30 2.89 12.19 3.77
N SER A 31 3.39 13.18 3.03
CA SER A 31 2.62 14.40 2.71
C SER A 31 1.40 14.10 1.85
N MET A 32 1.53 13.26 0.82
CA MET A 32 0.37 12.83 0.03
C MET A 32 -0.70 12.19 0.92
N ILE A 33 -0.32 11.31 1.85
CA ILE A 33 -1.26 10.67 2.79
C ILE A 33 -1.95 11.71 3.67
N ARG A 34 -1.20 12.66 4.23
CA ARG A 34 -1.73 13.71 5.12
C ARG A 34 -2.66 14.69 4.42
N GLU A 35 -2.46 14.93 3.11
CA GLU A 35 -3.28 15.85 2.32
C GLU A 35 -4.58 15.24 1.78
N VAL A 36 -4.75 13.91 1.86
CA VAL A 36 -6.00 13.27 1.45
C VAL A 36 -7.17 13.83 2.26
N GLN A 37 -8.24 14.21 1.57
CA GLN A 37 -9.50 14.60 2.23
C GLN A 37 -10.27 13.32 2.62
N VAL A 38 -10.12 12.92 3.88
CA VAL A 38 -10.80 11.74 4.41
C VAL A 38 -12.22 12.13 4.84
N PRO A 39 -13.27 11.44 4.32
CA PRO A 39 -14.65 11.68 4.72
C PRO A 39 -14.84 11.53 6.23
N LYS A 40 -15.68 12.38 6.83
CA LYS A 40 -15.92 12.37 8.28
C LYS A 40 -17.04 11.41 8.70
N ASP A 41 -17.99 11.16 7.82
CA ASP A 41 -19.19 10.37 8.12
C ASP A 41 -19.07 8.95 7.59
N PHE A 42 -18.53 8.07 8.41
CA PHE A 42 -18.42 6.63 8.11
C PHE A 42 -19.76 5.96 7.79
N LYS A 43 -20.84 6.37 8.46
CA LYS A 43 -22.17 5.74 8.25
C LYS A 43 -22.75 6.01 6.89
N LYS A 44 -22.40 7.14 6.29
CA LYS A 44 -22.89 7.53 4.96
C LYS A 44 -21.99 7.09 3.82
N GLU A 45 -20.68 7.09 4.05
CA GLU A 45 -19.67 6.96 3.02
C GLU A 45 -18.94 5.61 3.04
N GLY A 46 -19.22 4.78 4.05
CA GLY A 46 -18.59 3.47 4.22
C GLY A 46 -17.16 3.53 4.74
N PRO A 47 -16.46 2.39 4.78
CA PRO A 47 -15.09 2.31 5.25
C PRO A 47 -14.13 3.15 4.39
N ARG A 48 -13.26 3.90 5.07
CA ARG A 48 -12.27 4.80 4.44
C ARG A 48 -10.96 4.03 4.26
N ILE A 49 -10.72 3.59 3.04
CA ILE A 49 -9.58 2.73 2.72
C ILE A 49 -8.50 3.52 1.99
N LEU A 50 -7.26 3.37 2.44
CA LEU A 50 -6.08 3.77 1.69
C LEU A 50 -5.44 2.54 1.05
N ILE A 51 -5.21 2.59 -0.26
CA ILE A 51 -4.43 1.58 -0.99
C ILE A 51 -3.07 2.17 -1.34
N LEU A 52 -2.00 1.59 -0.79
CA LEU A 52 -0.64 1.83 -1.27
C LEU A 52 -0.33 0.79 -2.34
N ALA A 53 -0.38 1.20 -3.60
CA ALA A 53 -0.29 0.30 -4.74
C ALA A 53 1.08 0.36 -5.42
N CYS A 54 1.70 -0.80 -5.65
CA CYS A 54 2.95 -0.89 -6.41
C CYS A 54 2.75 -0.43 -7.85
N GLU A 55 3.62 0.45 -8.34
CA GLU A 55 3.55 1.00 -9.70
C GLU A 55 3.70 -0.05 -10.82
N ASN A 56 4.30 -1.22 -10.54
CA ASN A 56 4.54 -2.22 -11.57
C ASN A 56 3.27 -2.98 -12.00
N ASP A 57 2.63 -3.68 -11.08
CA ASP A 57 1.49 -4.55 -11.40
C ASP A 57 0.19 -4.05 -10.76
N ALA A 58 0.25 -3.73 -9.47
CA ALA A 58 -0.95 -3.42 -8.70
C ALA A 58 -1.66 -2.15 -9.18
N TYR A 59 -0.92 -1.07 -9.40
CA TYR A 59 -1.51 0.18 -9.85
C TYR A 59 -2.06 0.07 -11.28
N PRO A 60 -1.35 -0.53 -12.27
CA PRO A 60 -1.93 -0.82 -13.57
C PRO A 60 -3.13 -1.75 -13.53
N ALA A 61 -3.16 -2.76 -12.64
CA ALA A 61 -4.32 -3.64 -12.48
C ALA A 61 -5.54 -2.87 -11.96
N LEU A 62 -5.36 -1.95 -11.00
CA LEU A 62 -6.41 -1.03 -10.55
C LEU A 62 -6.95 -0.15 -11.70
N ASP A 63 -6.05 0.41 -12.50
CA ASP A 63 -6.44 1.23 -13.66
C ASP A 63 -7.20 0.41 -14.71
N MET A 64 -6.71 -0.79 -15.03
CA MET A 64 -7.36 -1.69 -15.98
C MET A 64 -8.76 -2.10 -15.50
N ALA A 65 -8.92 -2.43 -14.21
CA ALA A 65 -10.20 -2.74 -13.62
C ALA A 65 -11.18 -1.55 -13.76
N GLY A 66 -10.71 -0.33 -13.49
CA GLY A 66 -11.48 0.90 -13.67
C GLY A 66 -11.86 1.15 -15.14
N MET A 67 -10.94 0.96 -16.07
CA MET A 67 -11.21 1.08 -17.52
C MET A 67 -12.24 0.05 -17.98
N ARG A 68 -12.28 -1.13 -17.39
CA ARG A 68 -13.29 -2.19 -17.65
C ARG A 68 -14.60 -1.96 -16.89
N ARG A 69 -14.76 -0.78 -16.25
CA ARG A 69 -15.96 -0.39 -15.49
C ARG A 69 -16.33 -1.39 -14.39
N LYS A 70 -15.35 -2.03 -13.77
CA LYS A 70 -15.58 -2.81 -12.57
C LYS A 70 -16.00 -1.88 -11.43
N SER A 71 -16.85 -2.37 -10.56
CA SER A 71 -17.33 -1.63 -9.40
C SER A 71 -16.87 -2.31 -8.12
N TRP A 72 -16.51 -1.52 -7.13
CA TRP A 72 -16.03 -1.97 -5.81
C TRP A 72 -16.23 -0.87 -4.77
N SER A 73 -15.93 -1.20 -3.51
CA SER A 73 -16.00 -0.25 -2.41
C SER A 73 -15.10 0.98 -2.62
N PRO A 74 -15.51 2.18 -2.20
CA PRO A 74 -14.72 3.39 -2.34
C PRO A 74 -13.37 3.29 -1.63
N TYR A 75 -12.34 3.86 -2.22
CA TYR A 75 -11.00 3.92 -1.66
C TYR A 75 -10.22 5.14 -2.17
N CYS A 76 -9.15 5.51 -1.44
CA CYS A 76 -8.10 6.39 -1.93
C CYS A 76 -6.87 5.56 -2.31
N ARG A 77 -6.18 5.90 -3.40
CA ARG A 77 -4.95 5.19 -3.80
C ARG A 77 -3.78 6.14 -3.92
N ILE A 78 -2.64 5.68 -3.45
CA ILE A 78 -1.36 6.36 -3.61
C ILE A 78 -0.37 5.37 -4.24
N PRO A 79 0.21 5.72 -5.39
CA PRO A 79 1.23 4.86 -6.01
C PRO A 79 2.51 4.88 -5.20
N VAL A 80 3.11 3.70 -5.03
CA VAL A 80 4.46 3.54 -4.51
C VAL A 80 5.30 2.78 -5.52
N ARG A 81 6.55 3.16 -5.70
CA ARG A 81 7.42 2.51 -6.69
C ARG A 81 7.54 1.01 -6.49
N CYS A 82 7.56 0.59 -5.24
CA CYS A 82 7.63 -0.81 -4.85
C CYS A 82 7.12 -0.97 -3.42
N LEU A 83 6.36 -2.00 -3.10
CA LEU A 83 5.94 -2.26 -1.72
C LEU A 83 7.12 -2.42 -0.76
N GLY A 84 8.29 -2.83 -1.24
CA GLY A 84 9.51 -2.85 -0.42
C GLY A 84 9.92 -1.47 0.13
N SER A 85 9.34 -0.36 -0.35
CA SER A 85 9.56 0.97 0.22
C SER A 85 8.63 1.31 1.38
N VAL A 86 7.54 0.55 1.57
CA VAL A 86 6.58 0.79 2.65
C VAL A 86 7.26 0.68 4.00
N ASN A 87 6.90 1.59 4.89
CA ASN A 87 7.38 1.66 6.26
C ASN A 87 6.21 1.91 7.23
N ALA A 88 6.45 1.67 8.51
CA ALA A 88 5.42 1.82 9.55
C ALA A 88 4.89 3.25 9.67
N ILE A 89 5.68 4.26 9.26
CA ILE A 89 5.30 5.67 9.38
C ILE A 89 4.15 6.00 8.44
N TRP A 90 4.21 5.56 7.17
CA TRP A 90 3.13 5.80 6.22
C TRP A 90 1.81 5.18 6.69
N VAL A 91 1.90 3.98 7.28
CA VAL A 91 0.73 3.30 7.84
C VAL A 91 0.19 4.07 9.06
N SER A 92 1.08 4.48 9.97
CA SER A 92 0.72 5.30 11.14
C SER A 92 0.11 6.64 10.74
N ASP A 93 0.70 7.34 9.75
CA ASP A 93 0.17 8.59 9.22
C ASP A 93 -1.26 8.39 8.66
N ALA A 94 -1.50 7.31 7.93
CA ALA A 94 -2.81 6.98 7.40
C ALA A 94 -3.84 6.75 8.51
N MET A 95 -3.49 5.94 9.52
CA MET A 95 -4.37 5.68 10.66
C MET A 95 -4.68 6.97 11.43
N SER A 96 -3.66 7.80 11.67
CA SER A 96 -3.81 9.09 12.35
C SER A 96 -4.65 10.09 11.55
N LYS A 97 -4.63 10.00 10.22
CA LYS A 97 -5.44 10.82 9.33
C LYS A 97 -6.94 10.45 9.36
N GLY A 98 -7.26 9.26 9.84
CA GLY A 98 -8.63 8.78 9.98
C GLY A 98 -9.06 7.76 8.93
N PHE A 99 -8.13 7.10 8.26
CA PHE A 99 -8.44 5.93 7.46
C PHE A 99 -8.81 4.75 8.38
N ASP A 100 -9.78 3.97 7.96
CA ASP A 100 -10.24 2.79 8.70
C ASP A 100 -9.35 1.58 8.39
N GLY A 101 -8.80 1.51 7.18
CA GLY A 101 -7.88 0.46 6.78
C GLY A 101 -6.83 0.91 5.76
N VAL A 102 -5.69 0.24 5.77
CA VAL A 102 -4.60 0.41 4.79
C VAL A 102 -4.33 -0.92 4.10
N MET A 103 -4.61 -0.97 2.81
CA MET A 103 -4.29 -2.10 1.95
C MET A 103 -2.94 -1.86 1.27
N LEU A 104 -2.02 -2.79 1.42
CA LEU A 104 -0.75 -2.82 0.71
C LEU A 104 -0.89 -3.75 -0.49
N LEU A 105 -1.10 -3.18 -1.69
CA LEU A 105 -1.35 -3.96 -2.89
C LEU A 105 -0.08 -4.04 -3.75
N GLY A 106 0.46 -5.24 -3.90
CA GLY A 106 1.76 -5.49 -4.52
C GLY A 106 1.76 -6.46 -5.68
N CYS A 107 2.94 -6.60 -6.27
CA CYS A 107 3.21 -7.65 -7.25
C CYS A 107 3.20 -9.02 -6.59
N LYS A 108 2.84 -10.05 -7.32
CA LYS A 108 2.99 -11.43 -6.87
C LYS A 108 4.44 -11.82 -6.59
N TYR A 109 4.63 -12.74 -5.66
CA TYR A 109 5.93 -13.35 -5.36
C TYR A 109 5.78 -14.86 -5.12
N GLY A 110 6.88 -15.55 -4.84
CA GLY A 110 6.91 -17.01 -4.81
C GLY A 110 7.10 -17.59 -6.22
N ASP A 111 6.33 -18.60 -6.57
CA ASP A 111 6.43 -19.27 -7.89
C ASP A 111 5.95 -18.35 -9.03
N ASP A 112 5.00 -17.45 -8.75
CA ASP A 112 4.48 -16.44 -9.68
C ASP A 112 5.21 -15.09 -9.58
N TYR A 113 6.50 -15.11 -9.32
CA TYR A 113 7.29 -13.90 -9.13
C TYR A 113 7.25 -12.95 -10.33
N GLN A 114 6.74 -11.74 -10.12
CA GLN A 114 6.57 -10.72 -11.17
C GLN A 114 7.26 -9.38 -10.88
N CYS A 115 7.91 -9.22 -9.74
CA CYS A 115 8.56 -7.97 -9.38
C CYS A 115 9.74 -7.63 -10.29
N HIS A 116 9.71 -6.49 -10.97
CA HIS A 116 10.77 -6.00 -11.84
C HIS A 116 12.03 -5.52 -11.09
N PHE A 117 11.95 -5.36 -9.79
CA PHE A 117 13.02 -4.78 -8.97
C PHE A 117 13.74 -5.82 -8.09
N VAL A 118 13.24 -6.07 -6.89
CA VAL A 118 13.97 -6.78 -5.84
C VAL A 118 13.06 -7.55 -4.88
N LYS A 119 12.06 -8.25 -5.38
CA LYS A 119 11.12 -9.00 -4.52
C LYS A 119 10.42 -8.11 -3.48
N GLY A 120 9.93 -6.94 -3.91
CA GLY A 120 9.44 -5.92 -3.00
C GLY A 120 8.26 -6.34 -2.13
N SER A 121 7.29 -7.08 -2.68
CA SER A 121 6.15 -7.61 -1.92
C SER A 121 6.59 -8.62 -0.86
N GLU A 122 7.52 -9.52 -1.20
CA GLU A 122 8.11 -10.45 -0.22
C GLU A 122 8.82 -9.72 0.92
N ILE A 123 9.60 -8.69 0.59
CA ILE A 123 10.29 -7.85 1.59
C ILE A 123 9.28 -7.11 2.47
N CYS A 124 8.21 -6.57 1.88
CA CYS A 124 7.14 -5.91 2.61
C CYS A 124 6.45 -6.89 3.58
N ASN A 125 6.15 -8.10 3.10
CA ASN A 125 5.52 -9.12 3.93
C ASN A 125 6.39 -9.52 5.14
N ARG A 126 7.69 -9.66 4.94
CA ARG A 126 8.63 -9.90 6.06
C ARG A 126 8.65 -8.76 7.09
N ARG A 127 8.37 -7.52 6.68
CA ARG A 127 8.28 -6.36 7.56
C ARG A 127 6.90 -6.17 8.19
N LYS A 128 5.90 -6.93 7.75
CA LYS A 128 4.53 -6.84 8.25
C LYS A 128 4.48 -7.05 9.76
N GLU A 129 5.31 -7.93 10.32
CA GLU A 129 5.42 -8.15 11.76
C GLU A 129 5.86 -6.87 12.51
N ASN A 130 6.87 -6.16 12.01
CA ASN A 130 7.33 -4.90 12.58
C ASN A 130 6.26 -3.79 12.48
N ILE A 131 5.51 -3.77 11.38
CA ILE A 131 4.39 -2.85 11.19
C ILE A 131 3.29 -3.19 12.21
N ALA A 132 2.93 -4.46 12.34
CA ALA A 132 1.92 -4.92 13.29
C ALA A 132 2.31 -4.60 14.74
N GLU A 133 3.58 -4.79 15.12
CA GLU A 133 4.07 -4.42 16.45
C GLU A 133 3.92 -2.90 16.70
N THR A 134 4.25 -2.08 15.72
CA THR A 134 4.08 -0.62 15.82
C THR A 134 2.61 -0.24 15.96
N LEU A 135 1.71 -0.87 15.20
CA LEU A 135 0.27 -0.64 15.26
C LEU A 135 -0.31 -1.08 16.61
N ASN A 136 0.12 -2.22 17.13
CA ASN A 136 -0.29 -2.68 18.46
C ASN A 136 0.09 -1.68 19.56
N ARG A 137 1.27 -1.08 19.49
CA ARG A 137 1.68 -0.01 20.43
C ARG A 137 0.81 1.23 20.33
N LEU A 138 0.22 1.49 19.15
CA LEU A 138 -0.70 2.60 18.89
C LEU A 138 -2.17 2.24 19.16
N GLY A 139 -2.46 1.01 19.60
CA GLY A 139 -3.81 0.53 19.85
C GLY A 139 -4.64 0.29 18.58
N VAL A 140 -3.99 0.12 17.43
CA VAL A 140 -4.65 -0.17 16.14
C VAL A 140 -4.76 -1.68 15.95
N GLN A 141 -5.95 -2.15 15.58
CA GLN A 141 -6.18 -3.57 15.31
C GLN A 141 -5.34 -4.01 14.07
N PRO A 142 -4.62 -5.14 14.16
CA PRO A 142 -3.77 -5.63 13.07
C PRO A 142 -4.52 -5.89 11.76
N GLU A 143 -5.80 -6.28 11.84
CA GLU A 143 -6.66 -6.58 10.69
C GLU A 143 -6.90 -5.38 9.78
N ARG A 144 -6.71 -4.17 10.31
CA ARG A 144 -6.87 -2.92 9.57
C ARG A 144 -5.73 -2.66 8.58
N VAL A 145 -4.68 -3.46 8.62
CA VAL A 145 -3.56 -3.37 7.67
C VAL A 145 -3.28 -4.75 7.08
N ASP A 146 -3.46 -4.89 5.78
CA ASP A 146 -3.16 -6.15 5.11
C ASP A 146 -2.40 -5.95 3.82
N GLN A 147 -1.60 -6.97 3.45
CA GLN A 147 -0.91 -7.03 2.19
C GLN A 147 -1.59 -8.06 1.29
N LEU A 148 -1.99 -7.62 0.12
CA LEU A 148 -2.55 -8.43 -0.94
C LEU A 148 -1.72 -8.29 -2.22
N GLU A 149 -1.88 -9.25 -3.11
CA GLU A 149 -1.06 -9.34 -4.32
C GLU A 149 -1.92 -9.56 -5.54
N VAL A 150 -1.53 -8.92 -6.63
CA VAL A 150 -2.20 -9.01 -7.90
C VAL A 150 -1.18 -8.90 -9.04
N ALA A 151 -1.34 -9.70 -10.08
CA ALA A 151 -0.65 -9.51 -11.34
C ALA A 151 -1.41 -8.51 -12.22
N ILE A 152 -0.72 -7.89 -13.17
CA ILE A 152 -1.32 -6.88 -14.04
C ILE A 152 -2.49 -7.43 -14.87
N ASP A 153 -2.45 -8.68 -15.25
CA ASP A 153 -3.50 -9.39 -16.00
C ASP A 153 -4.65 -9.90 -15.12
N GLU A 154 -4.49 -9.87 -13.81
CA GLU A 154 -5.51 -10.27 -12.84
C GLU A 154 -6.43 -9.11 -12.41
N TYR A 155 -6.57 -8.09 -13.24
CA TYR A 155 -7.43 -6.92 -12.95
C TYR A 155 -8.88 -7.29 -12.62
N ASP A 156 -9.37 -8.43 -13.09
CA ASP A 156 -10.71 -8.92 -12.77
C ASP A 156 -10.88 -9.32 -11.30
N LYS A 157 -9.78 -9.65 -10.59
CA LYS A 157 -9.77 -10.01 -9.17
C LYS A 157 -9.74 -8.81 -8.23
N VAL A 158 -9.41 -7.62 -8.76
CA VAL A 158 -9.23 -6.40 -7.96
C VAL A 158 -10.47 -6.03 -7.15
N PRO A 159 -11.70 -6.06 -7.71
CA PRO A 159 -12.90 -5.79 -6.93
C PRO A 159 -13.04 -6.70 -5.72
N ASP A 160 -12.89 -8.01 -5.91
CA ASP A 160 -13.03 -9.01 -4.85
C ASP A 160 -11.97 -8.84 -3.76
N LEU A 161 -10.74 -8.44 -4.13
CA LEU A 161 -9.68 -8.16 -3.17
C LEU A 161 -10.02 -6.95 -2.29
N ILE A 162 -10.54 -5.87 -2.89
CA ILE A 162 -10.90 -4.65 -2.17
C ILE A 162 -12.13 -4.91 -1.28
N ASP A 163 -13.19 -5.48 -1.83
CA ASP A 163 -14.42 -5.74 -1.09
C ASP A 163 -14.19 -6.78 0.01
N GLY A 164 -13.36 -7.78 -0.24
CA GLY A 164 -12.95 -8.76 0.78
C GLY A 164 -12.11 -8.15 1.91
N PHE A 165 -11.30 -7.15 1.62
CA PHE A 165 -10.58 -6.41 2.66
C PHE A 165 -11.54 -5.54 3.48
N VAL A 166 -12.42 -4.78 2.80
CA VAL A 166 -13.44 -3.95 3.45
C VAL A 166 -14.35 -4.75 4.37
N ALA A 167 -14.71 -5.97 3.98
CA ALA A 167 -15.59 -6.82 4.79
C ALA A 167 -14.93 -7.35 6.09
N ARG A 168 -13.60 -7.24 6.22
CA ARG A 168 -12.83 -7.72 7.39
C ARG A 168 -12.59 -6.65 8.44
N ILE A 169 -12.73 -5.39 8.08
CA ILE A 169 -12.49 -4.23 8.96
C ILE A 169 -13.79 -3.55 9.35
#